data_a58ef23e03f6c468df919bde5e79cd33
#
_entry.id   a58ef23e03f6c468df919bde5e79cd33
#
_cell.length_a   1.000
_cell.length_b   1.000
_cell.length_c   1.000
_cell.angle_alpha   90.00
_cell.angle_beta   90.00
_cell.angle_gamma   90.00
#
_symmetry.space_group_name_H-M   'P 1'
#
loop_
_entity.id
_entity.type
_entity.pdbx_description
1 polymer ?
#
loop_
_entity_poly.entity_id
_entity_poly.type
_entity_poly.pdbx_seq_one_letter_code
_entity_poly.pdbx_strand_id
1 'polypeptide(L)'
;MEHLKIPEGYSSPLTIRETEVAIKEVKDHFERALAKSLHLTRVSAPLFVLPQSGMNDNLNGIERPVSFGIKEQDDACAEIVHSLAKWKRYALKKYGFHSGEGLYTDMTAIRRDEDTDNIHSLYVDQWDWEKIISKEERNMETLEYTVRKVYSALKDTEDYISRRYNYIEPLLPDDIFFITSQELEDMFPDCTPKERELRIAKAKGAVFISQIGKVLASGEKHDGRAPDYDDWELNGDIIVYYPVLDIALELSSMGIRVDEESLKSQLKTAGCEDRAKLPFQKSLLDGELPYTVGG
;
A
#
# COMPACT_ATOMS: atom_id res chain seq x y z
N MET A 1 2.31 -18.66 -18.91
CA MET A 1 3.60 -17.96 -18.99
C MET A 1 3.60 -16.84 -20.07
N GLU A 2 2.43 -16.49 -20.60
CA GLU A 2 2.28 -15.43 -21.61
C GLU A 2 2.57 -14.00 -21.08
N HIS A 3 2.55 -13.80 -19.77
CA HIS A 3 2.72 -12.48 -19.14
C HIS A 3 4.13 -12.19 -18.61
N LEU A 4 5.08 -13.14 -18.74
CA LEU A 4 6.46 -12.94 -18.29
C LEU A 4 7.29 -12.28 -19.39
N LYS A 5 7.89 -11.13 -19.07
CA LYS A 5 8.91 -10.47 -19.89
C LYS A 5 10.29 -10.91 -19.41
N ILE A 6 11.06 -11.52 -20.30
CA ILE A 6 12.47 -11.87 -20.06
C ILE A 6 13.30 -11.05 -21.03
N PRO A 7 14.07 -10.05 -20.57
CA PRO A 7 14.94 -9.27 -21.46
C PRO A 7 15.92 -10.16 -22.22
N GLU A 8 16.13 -9.87 -23.49
CA GLU A 8 17.04 -10.65 -24.33
C GLU A 8 18.46 -10.60 -23.75
N GLY A 9 19.11 -11.76 -23.64
CA GLY A 9 20.46 -11.87 -23.08
C GLY A 9 20.55 -11.70 -21.57
N TYR A 10 19.41 -11.60 -20.85
CA TYR A 10 19.44 -11.50 -19.40
C TYR A 10 20.02 -12.76 -18.75
N SER A 11 20.98 -12.53 -17.85
CA SER A 11 21.46 -13.56 -16.93
C SER A 11 21.63 -12.91 -15.54
N SER A 12 21.17 -13.60 -14.49
CA SER A 12 21.37 -13.11 -13.13
C SER A 12 22.86 -13.09 -12.78
N PRO A 13 23.39 -11.98 -12.25
CA PRO A 13 24.76 -11.92 -11.74
C PRO A 13 24.95 -12.69 -10.42
N LEU A 14 23.85 -13.09 -9.78
CA LEU A 14 23.84 -13.85 -8.53
C LEU A 14 23.35 -15.28 -8.76
N THR A 15 23.92 -16.20 -8.02
CA THR A 15 23.35 -17.53 -7.83
C THR A 15 22.03 -17.43 -7.04
N ILE A 16 21.19 -18.46 -7.09
CA ILE A 16 19.93 -18.51 -6.32
C ILE A 16 20.21 -18.25 -4.83
N ARG A 17 21.24 -18.87 -4.26
CA ARG A 17 21.61 -18.69 -2.85
C ARG A 17 22.01 -17.24 -2.53
N GLU A 18 22.77 -16.61 -3.38
CA GLU A 18 23.18 -15.20 -3.22
C GLU A 18 21.97 -14.25 -3.36
N THR A 19 21.04 -14.58 -4.26
CA THR A 19 19.79 -13.83 -4.41
C THR A 19 18.96 -13.89 -3.12
N GLU A 20 18.82 -15.06 -2.50
CA GLU A 20 18.09 -15.19 -1.21
C GLU A 20 18.75 -14.38 -0.08
N VAL A 21 20.10 -14.35 -0.04
CA VAL A 21 20.84 -13.52 0.91
C VAL A 21 20.60 -12.03 0.62
N ALA A 22 20.64 -11.62 -0.65
CA ALA A 22 20.42 -10.22 -1.05
C ALA A 22 18.98 -9.76 -0.72
N ILE A 23 17.96 -10.60 -0.98
CA ILE A 23 16.58 -10.32 -0.60
C ILE A 23 16.47 -10.05 0.91
N LYS A 24 17.12 -10.89 1.74
CA LYS A 24 17.12 -10.70 3.19
C LYS A 24 17.82 -9.41 3.61
N GLU A 25 18.95 -9.06 2.98
CA GLU A 25 19.69 -7.82 3.25
C GLU A 25 18.83 -6.58 2.92
N VAL A 26 18.14 -6.56 1.76
CA VAL A 26 17.18 -5.50 1.38
C VAL A 26 16.09 -5.37 2.44
N LYS A 27 15.46 -6.48 2.80
CA LYS A 27 14.35 -6.52 3.76
C LYS A 27 14.78 -5.98 5.13
N ASP A 28 15.90 -6.44 5.66
CA ASP A 28 16.40 -6.01 6.97
C ASP A 28 16.81 -4.53 7.01
N HIS A 29 17.37 -4.02 5.91
CA HIS A 29 17.78 -2.62 5.84
C HIS A 29 16.56 -1.70 5.76
N PHE A 30 15.65 -1.96 4.81
CA PHE A 30 14.46 -1.15 4.61
C PHE A 30 13.56 -1.12 5.86
N GLU A 31 13.30 -2.29 6.47
CA GLU A 31 12.52 -2.40 7.70
C GLU A 31 13.02 -1.46 8.80
N ARG A 32 14.33 -1.47 9.05
CA ARG A 32 14.96 -0.60 10.05
C ARG A 32 14.94 0.88 9.67
N ALA A 33 15.20 1.20 8.40
CA ALA A 33 15.18 2.57 7.90
C ALA A 33 13.76 3.16 8.01
N LEU A 34 12.74 2.41 7.58
CA LEU A 34 11.34 2.81 7.67
C LEU A 34 10.88 3.00 9.12
N ALA A 35 11.15 2.00 9.98
CA ALA A 35 10.78 2.05 11.39
C ALA A 35 11.39 3.25 12.11
N LYS A 36 12.66 3.55 11.83
CA LYS A 36 13.36 4.74 12.36
C LYS A 36 12.77 6.04 11.84
N SER A 37 12.49 6.11 10.53
CA SER A 37 11.99 7.32 9.86
C SER A 37 10.60 7.74 10.33
N LEU A 38 9.73 6.77 10.62
CA LEU A 38 8.33 6.99 11.00
C LEU A 38 8.03 6.76 12.49
N HIS A 39 9.01 6.35 13.30
CA HIS A 39 8.85 6.00 14.72
C HIS A 39 7.90 4.81 14.94
N LEU A 40 8.19 3.69 14.25
CA LEU A 40 7.35 2.51 14.28
C LEU A 40 7.92 1.44 15.19
N THR A 41 7.03 0.72 15.86
CA THR A 41 7.33 -0.48 16.64
C THR A 41 6.84 -1.72 15.91
N ARG A 42 7.68 -2.74 15.78
CA ARG A 42 7.27 -4.01 15.17
C ARG A 42 6.28 -4.74 16.06
N VAL A 43 5.18 -5.22 15.46
CA VAL A 43 4.19 -6.08 16.11
C VAL A 43 3.91 -7.31 15.28
N SER A 44 3.37 -8.37 15.90
CA SER A 44 2.87 -9.54 15.16
C SER A 44 1.45 -9.29 14.70
N ALA A 45 1.15 -9.65 13.47
CA ALA A 45 -0.17 -9.50 12.87
C ALA A 45 -0.84 -10.86 12.63
N PRO A 46 -2.17 -10.90 12.52
CA PRO A 46 -2.89 -12.11 12.15
C PRO A 46 -2.66 -12.44 10.67
N LEU A 47 -2.55 -13.73 10.35
CA LEU A 47 -2.57 -14.22 8.97
C LEU A 47 -4.01 -14.32 8.43
N PHE A 48 -4.99 -14.48 9.31
CA PHE A 48 -6.40 -14.62 8.96
C PHE A 48 -7.30 -13.89 9.97
N VAL A 49 -8.48 -13.53 9.52
CA VAL A 49 -9.51 -12.85 10.33
C VAL A 49 -10.87 -13.50 10.08
N LEU A 50 -11.83 -13.23 10.96
CA LEU A 50 -13.21 -13.64 10.76
C LEU A 50 -13.93 -12.64 9.84
N PRO A 51 -14.67 -13.07 8.80
CA PRO A 51 -15.36 -12.18 7.87
C PRO A 51 -16.28 -11.17 8.58
N GLN A 52 -16.99 -11.62 9.59
CA GLN A 52 -17.91 -10.78 10.36
C GLN A 52 -17.23 -9.66 11.18
N SER A 53 -15.91 -9.68 11.30
CA SER A 53 -15.16 -8.59 11.97
C SER A 53 -15.11 -7.30 11.16
N GLY A 54 -15.26 -7.39 9.83
CA GLY A 54 -15.09 -6.29 8.90
C GLY A 54 -13.64 -5.85 8.72
N MET A 55 -12.65 -6.63 9.23
CA MET A 55 -11.24 -6.27 9.22
C MET A 55 -10.50 -6.67 7.95
N ASN A 56 -11.01 -7.66 7.18
CA ASN A 56 -10.36 -8.01 5.92
C ASN A 56 -10.53 -6.90 4.88
N ASP A 57 -9.57 -6.78 4.00
CA ASP A 57 -9.67 -5.90 2.84
C ASP A 57 -10.42 -6.62 1.72
N ASN A 58 -11.38 -5.94 1.12
CA ASN A 58 -12.10 -6.46 -0.03
C ASN A 58 -11.49 -6.00 -1.37
N LEU A 59 -10.31 -5.38 -1.33
CA LEU A 59 -9.63 -4.79 -2.49
C LEU A 59 -10.61 -3.97 -3.34
N ASN A 60 -10.80 -4.35 -4.62
CA ASN A 60 -11.78 -3.71 -5.50
C ASN A 60 -13.22 -4.22 -5.30
N GLY A 61 -13.41 -5.22 -4.40
CA GLY A 61 -14.72 -5.76 -4.05
C GLY A 61 -15.16 -6.98 -4.87
N ILE A 62 -14.34 -7.45 -5.79
CA ILE A 62 -14.58 -8.63 -6.64
C ILE A 62 -13.67 -9.81 -6.30
N GLU A 63 -12.52 -9.54 -5.70
CA GLU A 63 -11.52 -10.54 -5.33
C GLU A 63 -12.02 -11.39 -4.17
N ARG A 64 -11.83 -12.70 -4.30
CA ARG A 64 -12.29 -13.68 -3.32
C ARG A 64 -11.16 -14.03 -2.35
N PRO A 65 -11.37 -13.94 -1.02
CA PRO A 65 -10.37 -14.40 -0.07
C PRO A 65 -10.21 -15.94 -0.12
N VAL A 66 -9.05 -16.42 0.28
CA VAL A 66 -8.87 -17.83 0.64
C VAL A 66 -9.50 -18.04 2.01
N SER A 67 -10.45 -18.96 2.12
CA SER A 67 -11.17 -19.23 3.36
C SER A 67 -11.05 -20.70 3.77
N PHE A 68 -11.21 -20.94 5.10
CA PHE A 68 -11.20 -22.27 5.70
C PHE A 68 -12.08 -22.29 6.96
N GLY A 69 -12.52 -23.49 7.37
CA GLY A 69 -13.26 -23.68 8.60
C GLY A 69 -12.35 -23.89 9.81
N ILE A 70 -12.75 -23.36 10.96
CA ILE A 70 -12.06 -23.56 12.24
C ILE A 70 -12.80 -24.66 13.01
N LYS A 71 -12.22 -25.88 13.06
CA LYS A 71 -12.85 -27.06 13.67
C LYS A 71 -13.34 -26.84 15.10
N GLU A 72 -12.57 -26.14 15.92
CA GLU A 72 -12.91 -25.89 17.34
C GLU A 72 -13.98 -24.80 17.53
N GLN A 73 -14.43 -24.17 16.44
CA GLN A 73 -15.47 -23.15 16.41
C GLN A 73 -16.63 -23.53 15.48
N ASP A 74 -17.02 -24.79 15.51
CA ASP A 74 -18.13 -25.33 14.68
C ASP A 74 -17.98 -25.00 13.18
N ASP A 75 -16.75 -25.15 12.66
CA ASP A 75 -16.36 -24.80 11.29
C ASP A 75 -16.64 -23.32 10.90
N ALA A 76 -16.60 -22.42 11.88
CA ALA A 76 -16.67 -20.99 11.59
C ALA A 76 -15.66 -20.59 10.53
N CYS A 77 -16.12 -19.83 9.53
CA CYS A 77 -15.29 -19.39 8.41
C CYS A 77 -14.23 -18.38 8.88
N ALA A 78 -12.98 -18.62 8.50
CA ALA A 78 -11.88 -17.65 8.59
C ALA A 78 -11.34 -17.36 7.19
N GLU A 79 -10.86 -16.15 6.97
CA GLU A 79 -10.29 -15.68 5.70
C GLU A 79 -8.85 -15.26 5.89
N ILE A 80 -7.96 -15.73 5.01
CA ILE A 80 -6.59 -15.20 4.92
C ILE A 80 -6.70 -13.75 4.45
N VAL A 81 -5.94 -12.87 5.09
CA VAL A 81 -6.00 -11.43 4.81
C VAL A 81 -5.52 -11.08 3.40
N HIS A 82 -6.14 -10.08 2.78
CA HIS A 82 -5.65 -9.44 1.56
C HIS A 82 -4.76 -8.23 1.88
N SER A 83 -5.06 -7.52 2.97
CA SER A 83 -4.24 -6.46 3.58
C SER A 83 -4.60 -6.33 5.07
N LEU A 84 -3.78 -5.59 5.81
CA LEU A 84 -3.99 -5.31 7.23
C LEU A 84 -4.37 -3.84 7.51
N ALA A 85 -4.76 -3.09 6.49
CA ALA A 85 -5.04 -1.66 6.61
C ALA A 85 -5.99 -1.33 7.78
N LYS A 86 -7.10 -2.07 7.90
CA LYS A 86 -8.08 -1.90 8.99
C LYS A 86 -7.60 -2.46 10.32
N TRP A 87 -6.96 -3.62 10.31
CA TRP A 87 -6.46 -4.26 11.52
C TRP A 87 -5.40 -3.42 12.22
N LYS A 88 -4.47 -2.81 11.48
CA LYS A 88 -3.40 -1.98 12.05
C LYS A 88 -3.95 -0.83 12.88
N ARG A 89 -4.94 -0.11 12.35
CA ARG A 89 -5.60 0.99 13.06
C ARG A 89 -6.28 0.53 14.35
N TYR A 90 -6.95 -0.62 14.32
CA TYR A 90 -7.52 -1.25 15.52
C TYR A 90 -6.44 -1.66 16.51
N ALA A 91 -5.33 -2.24 16.04
CA ALA A 91 -4.21 -2.68 16.87
C ALA A 91 -3.53 -1.51 17.59
N LEU A 92 -3.37 -0.36 16.94
CA LEU A 92 -2.82 0.85 17.57
C LEU A 92 -3.63 1.24 18.82
N LYS A 93 -4.96 1.28 18.73
CA LYS A 93 -5.83 1.51 19.89
C LYS A 93 -5.67 0.43 20.95
N LYS A 94 -5.79 -0.83 20.55
CA LYS A 94 -5.77 -1.99 21.44
C LYS A 94 -4.45 -2.13 22.22
N TYR A 95 -3.33 -1.78 21.61
CA TYR A 95 -2.00 -1.89 22.19
C TYR A 95 -1.55 -0.63 22.93
N GLY A 96 -2.37 0.43 22.97
CA GLY A 96 -2.11 1.64 23.73
C GLY A 96 -1.05 2.55 23.13
N PHE A 97 -0.95 2.62 21.80
CA PHE A 97 -0.08 3.59 21.12
C PHE A 97 -0.61 5.01 21.27
N HIS A 98 0.29 5.99 21.26
CA HIS A 98 0.00 7.41 21.40
C HIS A 98 0.24 8.19 20.09
N SER A 99 -0.23 9.44 20.05
CA SER A 99 0.00 10.34 18.92
C SER A 99 1.49 10.46 18.59
N GLY A 100 1.83 10.36 17.31
CA GLY A 100 3.20 10.37 16.81
C GLY A 100 3.91 9.00 16.82
N GLU A 101 3.34 8.00 17.47
CA GLU A 101 3.82 6.60 17.45
C GLU A 101 3.10 5.79 16.39
N GLY A 102 3.73 4.71 15.95
CA GLY A 102 3.14 3.79 14.98
C GLY A 102 3.62 2.35 15.16
N LEU A 103 2.99 1.46 14.42
CA LEU A 103 3.38 0.07 14.32
C LEU A 103 3.72 -0.31 12.89
N TYR A 104 4.49 -1.37 12.73
CA TYR A 104 4.63 -2.08 11.46
C TYR A 104 4.66 -3.59 11.71
N THR A 105 4.40 -4.35 10.66
CA THR A 105 4.42 -5.80 10.70
C THR A 105 4.91 -6.37 9.37
N ASP A 106 5.52 -7.55 9.44
CA ASP A 106 5.77 -8.38 8.27
C ASP A 106 4.45 -9.09 7.93
N MET A 107 3.67 -8.50 7.04
CA MET A 107 2.43 -9.09 6.60
C MET A 107 2.67 -10.13 5.50
N THR A 108 1.95 -11.23 5.56
CA THR A 108 1.81 -12.16 4.45
C THR A 108 0.34 -12.29 4.07
N ALA A 109 0.07 -12.33 2.76
CA ALA A 109 -1.28 -12.45 2.21
C ALA A 109 -1.32 -13.43 1.05
N ILE A 110 -2.51 -13.92 0.72
CA ILE A 110 -2.76 -14.71 -0.49
C ILE A 110 -3.86 -14.01 -1.29
N ARG A 111 -3.51 -13.55 -2.49
CA ARG A 111 -4.42 -12.95 -3.47
C ARG A 111 -4.72 -13.96 -4.56
N ARG A 112 -5.68 -14.84 -4.32
CA ARG A 112 -5.95 -16.01 -5.17
C ARG A 112 -6.43 -15.67 -6.58
N ASP A 113 -6.98 -14.50 -6.79
CA ASP A 113 -7.53 -14.03 -8.06
C ASP A 113 -6.58 -13.04 -8.77
N GLU A 114 -5.29 -12.97 -8.34
CA GLU A 114 -4.28 -12.10 -8.92
C GLU A 114 -3.84 -12.59 -10.32
N ASP A 115 -3.73 -11.66 -11.26
CA ASP A 115 -3.11 -11.89 -12.57
C ASP A 115 -1.59 -11.82 -12.42
N THR A 116 -0.93 -12.98 -12.48
CA THR A 116 0.50 -13.08 -12.21
C THR A 116 1.37 -12.66 -13.41
N ASP A 117 2.41 -11.86 -13.13
CA ASP A 117 3.40 -11.40 -14.10
C ASP A 117 4.81 -11.30 -13.45
N ASN A 118 5.68 -10.42 -13.96
CA ASN A 118 7.03 -10.22 -13.39
C ASN A 118 7.02 -9.63 -11.97
N ILE A 119 5.97 -8.89 -11.59
CA ILE A 119 5.90 -8.12 -10.35
C ILE A 119 4.68 -8.48 -9.47
N HIS A 120 3.71 -9.23 -10.00
CA HIS A 120 2.53 -9.67 -9.26
C HIS A 120 2.57 -11.18 -8.99
N SER A 121 2.29 -11.56 -7.76
CA SER A 121 2.29 -12.94 -7.28
C SER A 121 1.04 -13.23 -6.44
N LEU A 122 0.61 -14.49 -6.41
CA LEU A 122 -0.47 -14.94 -5.52
C LEU A 122 -0.10 -14.80 -4.04
N TYR A 123 1.18 -15.02 -3.71
CA TYR A 123 1.72 -14.82 -2.38
C TYR A 123 2.30 -13.41 -2.28
N VAL A 124 1.80 -12.64 -1.32
CA VAL A 124 2.20 -11.24 -1.10
C VAL A 124 2.88 -11.14 0.26
N ASP A 125 4.00 -10.44 0.29
CA ASP A 125 4.83 -10.18 1.45
C ASP A 125 5.07 -8.65 1.51
N GLN A 126 4.59 -7.99 2.57
CA GLN A 126 4.62 -6.52 2.70
C GLN A 126 5.09 -6.09 4.08
N TRP A 127 5.81 -4.96 4.18
CA TRP A 127 5.87 -4.18 5.41
C TRP A 127 4.64 -3.29 5.47
N ASP A 128 3.73 -3.70 6.29
CA ASP A 128 2.45 -3.02 6.45
C ASP A 128 2.53 -2.16 7.72
N TRP A 129 2.38 -0.86 7.61
CA TRP A 129 2.61 0.08 8.71
C TRP A 129 1.44 1.04 8.92
N GLU A 130 1.32 1.58 10.15
CA GLU A 130 0.28 2.54 10.53
C GLU A 130 0.79 3.43 11.65
N LYS A 131 0.54 4.74 11.57
CA LYS A 131 0.96 5.74 12.55
C LYS A 131 -0.19 6.61 12.99
N ILE A 132 -0.28 6.91 14.30
CA ILE A 132 -1.28 7.81 14.86
C ILE A 132 -0.89 9.27 14.56
N ILE A 133 -1.85 10.03 14.05
CA ILE A 133 -1.78 11.46 13.82
C ILE A 133 -2.90 12.18 14.57
N SER A 134 -2.79 13.48 14.75
CA SER A 134 -3.90 14.28 15.28
C SER A 134 -4.97 14.55 14.20
N LYS A 135 -6.12 15.09 14.61
CA LYS A 135 -7.17 15.47 13.67
C LYS A 135 -6.71 16.62 12.75
N GLU A 136 -5.94 17.54 13.28
CA GLU A 136 -5.39 18.71 12.58
C GLU A 136 -4.34 18.30 11.51
N GLU A 137 -3.68 17.16 11.74
CA GLU A 137 -2.71 16.56 10.80
C GLU A 137 -3.38 15.80 9.65
N ARG A 138 -4.72 15.69 9.61
CA ARG A 138 -5.43 15.12 8.45
C ARG A 138 -5.46 16.10 7.29
N ASN A 139 -4.34 16.26 6.60
CA ASN A 139 -4.18 17.16 5.47
C ASN A 139 -3.09 16.68 4.50
N MET A 140 -3.04 17.29 3.33
CA MET A 140 -2.07 16.94 2.26
C MET A 140 -0.63 17.19 2.68
N GLU A 141 -0.33 18.23 3.48
CA GLU A 141 1.02 18.53 3.94
C GLU A 141 1.59 17.36 4.80
N THR A 142 0.78 16.82 5.71
CA THR A 142 1.15 15.65 6.51
C THR A 142 1.35 14.41 5.64
N LEU A 143 0.49 14.20 4.64
CA LEU A 143 0.65 13.09 3.70
C LEU A 143 1.96 13.21 2.91
N GLU A 144 2.21 14.35 2.29
CA GLU A 144 3.44 14.60 1.54
C GLU A 144 4.70 14.46 2.40
N TYR A 145 4.67 14.99 3.62
CA TYR A 145 5.76 14.82 4.58
C TYR A 145 6.03 13.33 4.85
N THR A 146 4.97 12.55 5.05
CA THR A 146 5.07 11.12 5.32
C THR A 146 5.59 10.36 4.10
N VAL A 147 5.11 10.69 2.90
CA VAL A 147 5.62 10.14 1.62
C VAL A 147 7.13 10.38 1.48
N ARG A 148 7.61 11.61 1.75
CA ARG A 148 9.04 11.93 1.70
C ARG A 148 9.85 11.11 2.70
N LYS A 149 9.29 10.78 3.88
CA LYS A 149 9.93 9.90 4.88
C LYS A 149 10.04 8.46 4.40
N VAL A 150 8.99 7.93 3.77
CA VAL A 150 9.00 6.59 3.16
C VAL A 150 9.99 6.56 2.00
N TYR A 151 9.94 7.56 1.11
CA TYR A 151 10.85 7.67 -0.02
C TYR A 151 12.32 7.77 0.41
N SER A 152 12.62 8.52 1.48
CA SER A 152 13.97 8.58 2.05
C SER A 152 14.45 7.21 2.54
N ALA A 153 13.58 6.36 3.09
CA ALA A 153 13.94 5.00 3.50
C ALA A 153 14.20 4.09 2.29
N LEU A 154 13.43 4.25 1.20
CA LEU A 154 13.68 3.57 -0.07
C LEU A 154 15.03 3.95 -0.66
N LYS A 155 15.32 5.25 -0.71
CA LYS A 155 16.59 5.80 -1.22
C LYS A 155 17.79 5.32 -0.41
N ASP A 156 17.71 5.36 0.92
CA ASP A 156 18.76 4.86 1.83
C ASP A 156 19.00 3.35 1.61
N THR A 157 17.93 2.59 1.32
CA THR A 157 18.03 1.15 1.02
C THR A 157 18.70 0.91 -0.34
N GLU A 158 18.32 1.67 -1.37
CA GLU A 158 18.98 1.61 -2.69
C GLU A 158 20.47 1.91 -2.59
N ASP A 159 20.83 2.98 -1.87
CA ASP A 159 22.22 3.36 -1.63
C ASP A 159 23.02 2.28 -0.88
N TYR A 160 22.40 1.65 0.13
CA TYR A 160 23.01 0.54 0.85
C TYR A 160 23.28 -0.66 -0.07
N ILE A 161 22.28 -1.06 -0.86
CA ILE A 161 22.39 -2.22 -1.76
C ILE A 161 23.36 -1.97 -2.91
N SER A 162 23.40 -0.76 -3.49
CA SER A 162 24.34 -0.40 -4.55
C SER A 162 25.79 -0.44 -4.08
N ARG A 163 26.06 -0.06 -2.82
CA ARG A 163 27.40 -0.20 -2.23
C ARG A 163 27.78 -1.66 -1.95
N ARG A 164 26.79 -2.48 -1.63
CA ARG A 164 26.98 -3.91 -1.32
C ARG A 164 27.15 -4.76 -2.57
N TYR A 165 26.45 -4.41 -3.64
CA TYR A 165 26.39 -5.10 -4.92
C TYR A 165 26.74 -4.11 -6.03
N ASN A 166 28.01 -3.96 -6.34
CA ASN A 166 28.58 -2.92 -7.19
C ASN A 166 28.15 -2.96 -8.67
N TYR A 167 27.40 -3.95 -9.10
CA TYR A 167 26.76 -4.04 -10.41
C TYR A 167 25.31 -3.50 -10.41
N ILE A 168 24.78 -3.11 -9.25
CA ILE A 168 23.46 -2.45 -9.13
C ILE A 168 23.69 -0.94 -9.13
N GLU A 169 23.20 -0.28 -10.16
CA GLU A 169 23.23 1.18 -10.25
C GLU A 169 21.98 1.77 -9.61
N PRO A 170 22.11 2.86 -8.82
CA PRO A 170 20.95 3.57 -8.28
C PRO A 170 20.05 4.11 -9.39
N LEU A 171 18.75 3.95 -9.25
CA LEU A 171 17.73 4.37 -10.21
C LEU A 171 16.84 5.50 -9.67
N LEU A 172 16.70 5.59 -8.35
CA LEU A 172 15.80 6.54 -7.71
C LEU A 172 16.39 7.96 -7.78
N PRO A 173 15.63 8.98 -8.23
CA PRO A 173 16.05 10.37 -8.14
C PRO A 173 16.15 10.85 -6.68
N ASP A 174 16.79 12.00 -6.47
CA ASP A 174 16.98 12.56 -5.12
C ASP A 174 15.66 12.94 -4.45
N ASP A 175 14.69 13.42 -5.23
CA ASP A 175 13.36 13.82 -4.77
C ASP A 175 12.24 13.10 -5.53
N ILE A 176 11.14 12.86 -4.84
CA ILE A 176 9.90 12.35 -5.42
C ILE A 176 9.03 13.50 -5.93
N PHE A 177 8.48 13.35 -7.12
CA PHE A 177 7.57 14.33 -7.73
C PHE A 177 6.12 14.07 -7.30
N PHE A 178 5.38 15.11 -6.92
CA PHE A 178 3.97 15.01 -6.52
C PHE A 178 3.05 15.49 -7.63
N ILE A 179 1.97 14.76 -7.87
CA ILE A 179 0.92 15.09 -8.83
C ILE A 179 -0.40 14.44 -8.39
N THR A 180 -1.52 15.11 -8.62
CA THR A 180 -2.84 14.49 -8.41
C THR A 180 -3.24 13.64 -9.61
N SER A 181 -4.14 12.67 -9.40
CA SER A 181 -4.69 11.86 -10.48
C SER A 181 -5.41 12.70 -11.55
N GLN A 182 -6.05 13.83 -11.14
CA GLN A 182 -6.69 14.75 -12.08
C GLN A 182 -5.67 15.55 -12.90
N GLU A 183 -4.64 16.14 -12.27
CA GLU A 183 -3.57 16.83 -13.00
C GLU A 183 -2.87 15.90 -14.00
N LEU A 184 -2.71 14.62 -13.64
CA LEU A 184 -2.13 13.61 -14.51
C LEU A 184 -3.05 13.30 -15.70
N GLU A 185 -4.37 13.26 -15.49
CA GLU A 185 -5.34 13.16 -16.58
C GLU A 185 -5.30 14.36 -17.50
N ASP A 186 -5.30 15.58 -16.96
CA ASP A 186 -5.24 16.83 -17.71
C ASP A 186 -3.95 16.92 -18.54
N MET A 187 -2.85 16.39 -18.03
CA MET A 187 -1.56 16.35 -18.75
C MET A 187 -1.56 15.34 -19.91
N PHE A 188 -2.27 14.23 -19.80
CA PHE A 188 -2.32 13.15 -20.79
C PHE A 188 -3.76 12.66 -21.02
N PRO A 189 -4.66 13.50 -21.56
CA PRO A 189 -6.10 13.20 -21.64
C PRO A 189 -6.42 11.97 -22.52
N ASP A 190 -5.63 11.72 -23.55
CA ASP A 190 -5.85 10.63 -24.50
C ASP A 190 -5.22 9.30 -24.08
N CYS A 191 -4.64 9.22 -22.87
CA CYS A 191 -3.97 8.04 -22.36
C CYS A 191 -4.82 7.29 -21.32
N THR A 192 -4.68 5.99 -21.29
CA THR A 192 -5.19 5.17 -20.18
C THR A 192 -4.45 5.51 -18.87
N PRO A 193 -5.02 5.22 -17.69
CA PRO A 193 -4.33 5.45 -16.40
C PRO A 193 -2.92 4.85 -16.36
N LYS A 194 -2.74 3.61 -16.78
CA LYS A 194 -1.42 2.93 -16.78
C LYS A 194 -0.42 3.54 -17.77
N GLU A 195 -0.90 4.06 -18.92
CA GLU A 195 -0.04 4.83 -19.83
C GLU A 195 0.36 6.18 -19.25
N ARG A 196 -0.53 6.84 -18.49
CA ARG A 196 -0.25 8.09 -17.75
C ARG A 196 0.83 7.85 -16.71
N GLU A 197 0.70 6.81 -15.90
CA GLU A 197 1.70 6.39 -14.89
C GLU A 197 3.07 6.15 -15.52
N LEU A 198 3.12 5.37 -16.61
CA LEU A 198 4.38 5.08 -17.29
C LEU A 198 5.04 6.34 -17.85
N ARG A 199 4.28 7.24 -18.46
CA ARG A 199 4.80 8.50 -19.03
C ARG A 199 5.37 9.41 -17.97
N ILE A 200 4.66 9.62 -16.86
CA ILE A 200 5.13 10.50 -15.79
C ILE A 200 6.30 9.87 -15.04
N ALA A 201 6.28 8.56 -14.77
CA ALA A 201 7.38 7.84 -14.15
C ALA A 201 8.65 7.90 -15.00
N LYS A 202 8.56 7.72 -16.32
CA LYS A 202 9.70 7.92 -17.25
C LYS A 202 10.25 9.35 -17.21
N ALA A 203 9.38 10.34 -17.11
CA ALA A 203 9.80 11.74 -17.14
C ALA A 203 10.42 12.21 -15.81
N LYS A 204 10.01 11.65 -14.67
CA LYS A 204 10.37 12.09 -13.32
C LYS A 204 11.20 11.09 -12.53
N GLY A 205 11.27 9.82 -12.93
CA GLY A 205 11.94 8.74 -12.23
C GLY A 205 11.14 8.18 -11.06
N ALA A 206 10.64 9.03 -10.17
CA ALA A 206 9.78 8.69 -9.04
C ALA A 206 8.66 9.71 -8.86
N VAL A 207 7.43 9.24 -8.66
CA VAL A 207 6.24 10.09 -8.51
C VAL A 207 5.35 9.57 -7.38
N PHE A 208 4.66 10.50 -6.71
CA PHE A 208 3.52 10.21 -5.85
C PHE A 208 2.27 10.71 -6.54
N ILE A 209 1.42 9.79 -6.98
CA ILE A 209 0.13 10.11 -7.61
C ILE A 209 -0.93 10.08 -6.54
N SER A 210 -1.49 11.25 -6.22
CA SER A 210 -2.45 11.40 -5.12
C SER A 210 -3.90 11.45 -5.58
N GLN A 211 -4.83 11.34 -4.62
CA GLN A 211 -6.28 11.45 -4.79
C GLN A 211 -6.86 10.34 -5.69
N ILE A 212 -6.49 9.09 -5.40
CA ILE A 212 -6.97 7.90 -6.11
C ILE A 212 -8.28 7.40 -5.47
N GLY A 213 -9.20 6.88 -6.31
CA GLY A 213 -10.50 6.32 -5.91
C GLY A 213 -11.70 7.16 -6.34
N LYS A 214 -11.49 8.45 -6.59
CA LYS A 214 -12.53 9.36 -7.11
C LYS A 214 -12.72 9.21 -8.62
N VAL A 215 -13.89 9.64 -9.06
CA VAL A 215 -14.18 9.82 -10.50
C VAL A 215 -13.53 11.13 -10.94
N LEU A 216 -12.77 11.09 -12.02
CA LEU A 216 -12.09 12.21 -12.63
C LEU A 216 -13.03 13.01 -13.57
N ALA A 217 -12.54 14.12 -14.11
CA ALA A 217 -13.33 14.98 -15.00
C ALA A 217 -13.83 14.28 -16.27
N SER A 218 -13.11 13.25 -16.73
CA SER A 218 -13.54 12.38 -17.85
C SER A 218 -14.76 11.51 -17.53
N GLY A 219 -15.12 11.34 -16.27
CA GLY A 219 -16.12 10.38 -15.81
C GLY A 219 -15.56 9.00 -15.42
N GLU A 220 -14.26 8.78 -15.65
CA GLU A 220 -13.56 7.54 -15.29
C GLU A 220 -12.76 7.71 -13.99
N LYS A 221 -12.35 6.60 -13.38
CA LYS A 221 -11.41 6.62 -12.24
C LYS A 221 -9.98 6.45 -12.75
N HIS A 222 -9.00 6.99 -12.00
CA HIS A 222 -7.60 6.66 -12.24
C HIS A 222 -7.33 5.20 -11.91
N ASP A 223 -7.73 4.78 -10.70
CA ASP A 223 -7.68 3.38 -10.25
C ASP A 223 -8.76 3.13 -9.19
N GLY A 224 -8.98 1.84 -8.86
CA GLY A 224 -9.83 1.41 -7.76
C GLY A 224 -9.21 1.72 -6.40
N ARG A 225 -10.08 2.02 -5.41
CA ARG A 225 -9.64 2.14 -4.02
C ARG A 225 -10.80 1.75 -3.12
N ALA A 226 -10.56 0.84 -2.17
CA ALA A 226 -11.58 0.46 -1.19
C ALA A 226 -12.09 1.70 -0.43
N PRO A 227 -13.41 1.77 -0.11
CA PRO A 227 -14.01 2.97 0.45
C PRO A 227 -13.83 3.09 1.97
N ASP A 228 -13.29 2.08 2.65
CA ASP A 228 -13.39 1.94 4.10
C ASP A 228 -12.05 1.92 4.86
N TYR A 229 -10.96 2.36 4.22
CA TYR A 229 -9.70 2.60 4.93
C TYR A 229 -8.97 3.87 4.49
N ASP A 230 -8.65 4.10 3.21
CA ASP A 230 -8.01 5.34 2.75
C ASP A 230 -9.02 6.43 2.44
N ASP A 231 -8.74 7.66 2.87
CA ASP A 231 -9.46 8.84 2.42
C ASP A 231 -9.07 9.15 0.97
N TRP A 232 -10.04 9.16 0.05
CA TRP A 232 -9.77 9.37 -1.37
C TRP A 232 -9.25 10.77 -1.72
N GLU A 233 -9.37 11.73 -0.79
CA GLU A 233 -8.75 13.05 -0.92
C GLU A 233 -7.29 13.06 -0.43
N LEU A 234 -6.89 12.09 0.41
CA LEU A 234 -5.66 12.10 1.18
C LEU A 234 -4.89 10.78 1.06
N ASN A 235 -4.86 10.18 -0.12
CA ASN A 235 -4.13 8.96 -0.43
C ASN A 235 -3.31 9.10 -1.70
N GLY A 236 -2.56 8.07 -2.03
CA GLY A 236 -1.84 7.94 -3.29
C GLY A 236 -0.84 6.81 -3.29
N ASP A 237 -0.16 6.67 -4.42
CA ASP A 237 0.80 5.60 -4.67
C ASP A 237 2.17 6.17 -5.02
N ILE A 238 3.23 5.59 -4.43
CA ILE A 238 4.62 5.82 -4.81
C ILE A 238 4.91 4.91 -6.01
N ILE A 239 5.14 5.52 -7.15
CA ILE A 239 5.42 4.84 -8.40
C ILE A 239 6.80 5.26 -8.91
N VAL A 240 7.61 4.29 -9.33
CA VAL A 240 8.93 4.55 -9.90
C VAL A 240 9.04 3.97 -11.31
N TYR A 241 9.89 4.59 -12.13
CA TYR A 241 10.21 4.01 -13.41
C TYR A 241 11.22 2.87 -13.25
N TYR A 242 10.85 1.68 -13.73
CA TYR A 242 11.72 0.52 -13.74
C TYR A 242 12.21 0.21 -15.17
N PRO A 243 13.44 0.65 -15.55
CA PRO A 243 13.90 0.60 -16.92
C PRO A 243 14.14 -0.82 -17.45
N VAL A 244 14.44 -1.79 -16.57
CA VAL A 244 14.70 -3.19 -16.99
C VAL A 244 13.50 -3.82 -17.69
N LEU A 245 12.30 -3.54 -17.20
CA LEU A 245 11.06 -4.04 -17.79
C LEU A 245 10.31 -2.98 -18.60
N ASP A 246 10.76 -1.74 -18.58
CA ASP A 246 10.09 -0.57 -19.17
C ASP A 246 8.66 -0.39 -18.64
N ILE A 247 8.52 -0.36 -17.30
CA ILE A 247 7.25 -0.24 -16.60
C ILE A 247 7.26 0.88 -15.55
N ALA A 248 6.07 1.34 -15.19
CA ALA A 248 5.82 2.02 -13.94
C ALA A 248 5.63 0.95 -12.85
N LEU A 249 6.45 1.01 -11.80
CA LEU A 249 6.42 0.05 -10.69
C LEU A 249 5.89 0.74 -9.44
N GLU A 250 4.75 0.29 -8.94
CA GLU A 250 4.22 0.73 -7.67
C GLU A 250 5.01 0.09 -6.51
N LEU A 251 5.58 0.93 -5.65
CA LEU A 251 6.34 0.49 -4.47
C LEU A 251 5.52 0.57 -3.18
N SER A 252 4.56 1.48 -3.11
CA SER A 252 3.75 1.67 -1.91
C SER A 252 2.44 2.34 -2.25
N SER A 253 1.35 1.78 -1.74
CA SER A 253 0.04 2.43 -1.65
C SER A 253 -0.17 2.89 -0.23
N MET A 254 -0.50 4.18 -0.01
CA MET A 254 -0.60 4.76 1.32
C MET A 254 -1.57 5.93 1.38
N GLY A 255 -2.04 6.25 2.59
CA GLY A 255 -2.94 7.38 2.77
C GLY A 255 -3.20 7.72 4.23
N ILE A 256 -3.73 8.92 4.43
CA ILE A 256 -4.42 9.27 5.66
C ILE A 256 -5.74 8.51 5.64
N ARG A 257 -6.06 7.83 6.73
CA ARG A 257 -7.23 6.97 6.78
C ARG A 257 -8.51 7.77 6.92
N VAL A 258 -9.61 7.19 6.46
CA VAL A 258 -10.95 7.80 6.58
C VAL A 258 -11.27 8.21 8.02
N ASP A 259 -11.98 9.33 8.16
CA ASP A 259 -12.69 9.70 9.38
C ASP A 259 -14.18 9.33 9.27
N GLU A 260 -14.97 9.76 10.23
CA GLU A 260 -16.41 9.46 10.32
C GLU A 260 -17.19 10.04 9.13
N GLU A 261 -16.76 11.17 8.57
CA GLU A 261 -17.44 11.86 7.47
C GLU A 261 -17.02 11.27 6.12
N SER A 262 -15.72 11.12 5.88
CA SER A 262 -15.22 10.54 4.64
C SER A 262 -15.62 9.08 4.49
N LEU A 263 -15.63 8.29 5.58
CA LEU A 263 -16.13 6.91 5.54
C LEU A 263 -17.59 6.86 5.07
N LYS A 264 -18.50 7.66 5.66
CA LYS A 264 -19.91 7.70 5.25
C LYS A 264 -20.08 8.08 3.79
N SER A 265 -19.36 9.11 3.36
CA SER A 265 -19.40 9.59 1.99
C SER A 265 -18.90 8.55 0.99
N GLN A 266 -17.77 7.90 1.29
CA GLN A 266 -17.16 6.91 0.41
C GLN A 266 -17.97 5.62 0.34
N LEU A 267 -18.52 5.12 1.46
CA LEU A 267 -19.41 3.96 1.46
C LEU A 267 -20.65 4.21 0.60
N LYS A 268 -21.24 5.41 0.69
CA LYS A 268 -22.38 5.81 -0.13
C LYS A 268 -22.01 5.85 -1.61
N THR A 269 -20.89 6.48 -1.95
CA THR A 269 -20.41 6.60 -3.34
C THR A 269 -20.11 5.21 -3.94
N ALA A 270 -19.62 4.28 -3.12
CA ALA A 270 -19.32 2.91 -3.54
C ALA A 270 -20.56 1.97 -3.50
N GLY A 271 -21.73 2.45 -3.01
CA GLY A 271 -22.95 1.64 -2.92
C GLY A 271 -22.86 0.47 -1.94
N CYS A 272 -22.09 0.63 -0.85
CA CYS A 272 -21.86 -0.42 0.15
C CYS A 272 -22.06 0.08 1.59
N GLU A 273 -23.12 0.87 1.82
CA GLU A 273 -23.46 1.46 3.12
C GLU A 273 -23.74 0.42 4.21
N ASP A 274 -24.08 -0.79 3.84
CA ASP A 274 -24.29 -1.92 4.75
C ASP A 274 -23.03 -2.26 5.55
N ARG A 275 -21.83 -2.00 5.00
CA ARG A 275 -20.55 -2.17 5.71
C ARG A 275 -20.43 -1.30 6.97
N ALA A 276 -21.16 -0.18 7.05
CA ALA A 276 -21.20 0.67 8.25
C ALA A 276 -21.65 -0.09 9.52
N LYS A 277 -22.33 -1.23 9.37
CA LYS A 277 -22.79 -2.08 10.47
C LYS A 277 -21.75 -3.06 10.99
N LEU A 278 -20.66 -3.27 10.25
CA LEU A 278 -19.58 -4.16 10.67
C LEU A 278 -18.81 -3.58 11.87
N PRO A 279 -18.29 -4.41 12.77
CA PRO A 279 -17.66 -3.95 14.01
C PRO A 279 -16.56 -2.91 13.83
N PHE A 280 -15.66 -3.09 12.86
CA PHE A 280 -14.58 -2.13 12.61
C PHE A 280 -15.15 -0.77 12.16
N GLN A 281 -16.01 -0.74 11.14
CA GLN A 281 -16.57 0.48 10.60
C GLN A 281 -17.45 1.19 11.63
N LYS A 282 -18.19 0.42 12.44
CA LYS A 282 -18.97 0.98 13.54
C LYS A 282 -18.09 1.66 14.60
N SER A 283 -17.02 1.00 15.06
CA SER A 283 -16.07 1.62 16.00
C SER A 283 -15.45 2.91 15.46
N LEU A 284 -15.23 2.99 14.14
CA LEU A 284 -14.74 4.21 13.51
C LEU A 284 -15.80 5.31 13.54
N LEU A 285 -17.03 4.99 13.15
CA LEU A 285 -18.15 5.94 13.14
C LEU A 285 -18.55 6.44 14.53
N ASP A 286 -18.31 5.63 15.57
CA ASP A 286 -18.50 5.98 16.97
C ASP A 286 -17.33 6.81 17.55
N GLY A 287 -16.31 7.15 16.73
CA GLY A 287 -15.15 7.96 17.14
C GLY A 287 -14.20 7.23 18.08
N GLU A 288 -14.22 5.90 18.06
CA GLU A 288 -13.42 5.09 18.98
C GLU A 288 -11.99 4.81 18.48
N LEU A 289 -11.72 4.95 17.19
CA LEU A 289 -10.43 4.67 16.58
C LEU A 289 -9.60 5.96 16.41
N PRO A 290 -8.27 5.89 16.54
CA PRO A 290 -7.41 7.06 16.34
C PRO A 290 -7.42 7.51 14.86
N TYR A 291 -7.13 8.77 14.60
CA TYR A 291 -6.76 9.23 13.26
C TYR A 291 -5.37 8.71 12.92
N THR A 292 -5.18 8.23 11.70
CA THR A 292 -3.94 7.56 11.30
C THR A 292 -3.56 7.85 9.86
N VAL A 293 -2.28 7.67 9.58
CA VAL A 293 -1.71 7.56 8.24
C VAL A 293 -1.01 6.20 8.15
N GLY A 294 -1.12 5.51 7.01
CA GLY A 294 -0.55 4.18 6.85
C GLY A 294 -0.38 3.75 5.39
N GLY A 295 0.37 2.66 5.21
CA GLY A 295 0.67 2.06 3.91
C GLY A 295 1.11 0.63 4.05
#